data_b0e3f933c3ea04108608140a9b95de52
#
_entry.id   b0e3f933c3ea04108608140a9b95de52
#
_cell.length_a   1.000
_cell.length_b   1.000
_cell.length_c   1.000
_cell.angle_alpha   90.00
_cell.angle_beta   90.00
_cell.angle_gamma   90.00
#
_symmetry.space_group_name_H-M   'P 1'
#
loop_
_entity.id
_entity.type
_entity.pdbx_description
1 polymer ?
#
loop_
_entity_poly.entity_id
_entity_poly.type
_entity_poly.pdbx_seq_one_letter_code
_entity_poly.pdbx_strand_id
1 'polypeptide(L)'
;MEILDHRQQLKATILPLAREAFRLHGIRAVKMDDLASSLKMSKRTLYETYQNKEALLIDVLRQAMEEHHAVIEKFKEQNNDVMDLIIEHFRIQTERYSTTNPLFFKDLKFYPNLTDKFRDIEKYNFERTMEVFSRGIEEGYFRKEVNYEFVCRVGRQFSFIFRTQDEFAQYDMREVFVSFICALLRGICTEKGVAKLDSFLMDKGLIPSFSQATPL
;
A
#
# COMPACT_ATOMS: atom_id res chain seq x y z
N MET A 1 24.89 0.43 24.91
CA MET A 1 25.12 0.60 23.47
C MET A 1 25.14 -0.74 22.75
N GLU A 2 25.93 -1.74 23.15
CA GLU A 2 26.00 -3.09 22.53
C GLU A 2 24.66 -3.86 22.50
N ILE A 3 23.83 -3.83 23.56
CA ILE A 3 22.56 -4.57 23.62
C ILE A 3 21.52 -4.00 22.64
N LEU A 4 21.49 -2.69 22.44
CA LEU A 4 20.60 -2.04 21.46
C LEU A 4 21.01 -2.39 20.03
N ASP A 5 22.32 -2.45 19.76
CA ASP A 5 22.86 -2.83 18.46
C ASP A 5 22.54 -4.30 18.14
N HIS A 6 22.72 -5.21 19.08
CA HIS A 6 22.37 -6.63 18.89
C HIS A 6 20.87 -6.84 18.62
N ARG A 7 19.98 -6.13 19.33
CA ARG A 7 18.53 -6.23 19.09
C ARG A 7 18.13 -5.68 17.73
N GLN A 8 18.76 -4.61 17.27
CA GLN A 8 18.54 -4.07 15.92
C GLN A 8 19.02 -5.05 14.84
N GLN A 9 20.16 -5.69 15.03
CA GLN A 9 20.65 -6.72 14.11
C GLN A 9 19.72 -7.93 14.04
N LEU A 10 19.17 -8.39 15.18
CA LEU A 10 18.16 -9.46 15.20
C LEU A 10 16.89 -9.04 14.42
N LYS A 11 16.40 -7.83 14.63
CA LYS A 11 15.25 -7.30 13.90
C LYS A 11 15.52 -7.22 12.39
N ALA A 12 16.69 -6.76 11.98
CA ALA A 12 17.09 -6.69 10.57
C ALA A 12 17.13 -8.08 9.90
N THR A 13 17.39 -9.14 10.67
CA THR A 13 17.37 -10.52 10.19
C THR A 13 15.95 -11.11 10.17
N ILE A 14 15.15 -10.83 11.19
CA ILE A 14 13.81 -11.42 11.37
C ILE A 14 12.78 -10.79 10.42
N LEU A 15 12.79 -9.47 10.28
CA LEU A 15 11.73 -8.73 9.57
C LEU A 15 11.58 -9.13 8.09
N PRO A 16 12.65 -9.26 7.28
CA PRO A 16 12.51 -9.65 5.88
C PRO A 16 11.89 -11.03 5.70
N LEU A 17 12.32 -12.00 6.52
CA LEU A 17 11.81 -13.37 6.44
C LEU A 17 10.35 -13.45 6.93
N ALA A 18 10.02 -12.77 8.03
CA ALA A 18 8.65 -12.70 8.53
C ALA A 18 7.70 -12.04 7.52
N ARG A 19 8.15 -10.93 6.90
CA ARG A 19 7.41 -10.23 5.84
C ARG A 19 7.11 -11.15 4.66
N GLU A 20 8.11 -11.87 4.19
CA GLU A 20 7.96 -12.79 3.06
C GLU A 20 7.04 -13.97 3.42
N ALA A 21 7.20 -14.55 4.60
CA ALA A 21 6.34 -15.63 5.08
C ALA A 21 4.87 -15.16 5.18
N PHE A 22 4.61 -13.99 5.76
CA PHE A 22 3.27 -13.42 5.83
C PHE A 22 2.68 -13.11 4.46
N ARG A 23 3.51 -12.57 3.55
CA ARG A 23 3.11 -12.25 2.18
C ARG A 23 2.69 -13.51 1.41
N LEU A 24 3.41 -14.61 1.54
CA LEU A 24 3.17 -15.84 0.79
C LEU A 24 2.06 -16.71 1.38
N HIS A 25 1.94 -16.77 2.70
CA HIS A 25 1.10 -17.76 3.38
C HIS A 25 -0.09 -17.14 4.15
N GLY A 26 -0.16 -15.81 4.26
CA GLY A 26 -1.07 -15.14 5.17
C GLY A 26 -0.50 -15.08 6.60
N ILE A 27 -1.10 -14.22 7.44
CA ILE A 27 -0.53 -13.94 8.77
C ILE A 27 -0.83 -15.09 9.74
N ARG A 28 -2.04 -15.65 9.69
CA ARG A 28 -2.47 -16.66 10.67
C ARG A 28 -1.76 -17.99 10.48
N ALA A 29 -1.52 -18.39 9.24
CA ALA A 29 -0.85 -19.65 8.91
C ALA A 29 0.61 -19.70 9.39
N VAL A 30 1.31 -18.58 9.42
CA VAL A 30 2.71 -18.50 9.85
C VAL A 30 2.78 -18.58 11.37
N LYS A 31 3.54 -19.56 11.91
CA LYS A 31 3.79 -19.72 13.35
C LYS A 31 5.14 -19.12 13.73
N MET A 32 5.24 -18.54 14.93
CA MET A 32 6.50 -18.00 15.46
C MET A 32 7.60 -19.07 15.51
N ASP A 33 7.23 -20.30 15.88
CA ASP A 33 8.16 -21.42 15.96
C ASP A 33 8.76 -21.82 14.60
N ASP A 34 7.94 -21.74 13.52
CA ASP A 34 8.39 -22.03 12.16
C ASP A 34 9.36 -20.94 11.66
N LEU A 35 9.08 -19.67 12.02
CA LEU A 35 9.99 -18.56 11.74
C LEU A 35 11.35 -18.74 12.47
N ALA A 36 11.33 -19.11 13.75
CA ALA A 36 12.57 -19.36 14.50
C ALA A 36 13.40 -20.47 13.84
N SER A 37 12.73 -21.57 13.44
CA SER A 37 13.39 -22.68 12.75
C SER A 37 14.00 -22.27 11.41
N SER A 38 13.26 -21.50 10.59
CA SER A 38 13.72 -21.00 9.29
C SER A 38 14.91 -20.04 9.42
N LEU A 39 14.94 -19.26 10.51
CA LEU A 39 16.04 -18.34 10.84
C LEU A 39 17.23 -19.02 11.52
N LYS A 40 17.13 -20.33 11.81
CA LYS A 40 18.13 -21.10 12.58
C LYS A 40 18.45 -20.44 13.94
N MET A 41 17.45 -19.83 14.55
CA MET A 41 17.56 -19.21 15.88
C MET A 41 16.72 -19.97 16.91
N SER A 42 17.06 -19.81 18.20
CA SER A 42 16.26 -20.40 19.27
C SER A 42 14.88 -19.70 19.35
N LYS A 43 13.83 -20.46 19.67
CA LYS A 43 12.49 -19.89 19.98
C LYS A 43 12.60 -18.80 21.03
N ARG A 44 13.42 -19.02 22.07
CA ARG A 44 13.66 -18.05 23.13
C ARG A 44 14.15 -16.70 22.58
N THR A 45 15.14 -16.71 21.68
CA THR A 45 15.69 -15.50 21.06
C THR A 45 14.61 -14.75 20.27
N LEU A 46 13.77 -15.47 19.51
CA LEU A 46 12.67 -14.84 18.78
C LEU A 46 11.64 -14.22 19.72
N TYR A 47 11.23 -14.92 20.78
CA TYR A 47 10.25 -14.42 21.75
C TYR A 47 10.81 -13.31 22.67
N GLU A 48 12.10 -13.26 22.92
CA GLU A 48 12.76 -12.15 23.60
C GLU A 48 12.82 -10.89 22.70
N THR A 49 12.90 -11.06 21.37
CA THR A 49 12.88 -9.94 20.41
C THR A 49 11.46 -9.45 20.17
N TYR A 50 10.51 -10.36 19.99
CA TYR A 50 9.08 -10.10 19.73
C TYR A 50 8.21 -10.95 20.66
N GLN A 51 7.56 -10.33 21.63
CA GLN A 51 6.73 -11.02 22.63
C GLN A 51 5.63 -11.90 22.02
N ASN A 52 5.13 -11.52 20.85
CA ASN A 52 4.09 -12.23 20.12
C ASN A 52 4.10 -11.86 18.62
N LYS A 53 3.31 -12.61 17.84
CA LYS A 53 3.18 -12.41 16.39
C LYS A 53 2.63 -11.03 16.02
N GLU A 54 1.76 -10.43 16.85
CA GLU A 54 1.21 -9.09 16.60
C GLU A 54 2.30 -8.02 16.68
N ALA A 55 3.19 -8.08 17.67
CA ALA A 55 4.33 -7.17 17.79
C ALA A 55 5.28 -7.28 16.57
N LEU A 56 5.52 -8.49 16.09
CA LEU A 56 6.28 -8.73 14.87
C LEU A 56 5.56 -8.16 13.64
N LEU A 57 4.26 -8.40 13.51
CA LEU A 57 3.44 -7.89 12.40
C LEU A 57 3.44 -6.36 12.34
N ILE A 58 3.34 -5.69 13.49
CA ILE A 58 3.43 -4.22 13.59
C ILE A 58 4.74 -3.72 13.00
N ASP A 59 5.88 -4.30 13.36
CA ASP A 59 7.18 -3.88 12.85
C ASP A 59 7.33 -4.20 11.35
N VAL A 60 6.82 -5.35 10.88
CA VAL A 60 6.77 -5.68 9.44
C VAL A 60 5.98 -4.65 8.64
N LEU A 61 4.79 -4.27 9.13
CA LEU A 61 3.94 -3.28 8.46
C LEU A 61 4.58 -1.88 8.49
N ARG A 62 5.18 -1.49 9.62
CA ARG A 62 5.88 -0.21 9.75
C ARG A 62 7.03 -0.11 8.76
N GLN A 63 7.90 -1.11 8.70
CA GLN A 63 9.01 -1.14 7.75
C GLN A 63 8.52 -1.05 6.31
N ALA A 64 7.45 -1.80 5.96
CA ALA A 64 6.88 -1.74 4.62
C ALA A 64 6.30 -0.36 4.25
N MET A 65 5.79 0.40 5.23
CA MET A 65 5.32 1.77 5.04
C MET A 65 6.48 2.75 4.89
N GLU A 66 7.53 2.62 5.70
CA GLU A 66 8.75 3.43 5.61
C GLU A 66 9.45 3.26 4.25
N GLU A 67 9.59 2.02 3.79
CA GLU A 67 10.15 1.72 2.46
C GLU A 67 9.30 2.34 1.33
N HIS A 68 7.97 2.22 1.43
CA HIS A 68 7.08 2.84 0.46
C HIS A 68 7.23 4.37 0.43
N HIS A 69 7.28 5.01 1.60
CA HIS A 69 7.52 6.44 1.69
C HIS A 69 8.86 6.84 1.08
N ALA A 70 9.93 6.11 1.38
CA ALA A 70 11.25 6.40 0.83
C ALA A 70 11.27 6.32 -0.71
N VAL A 71 10.55 5.36 -1.31
CA VAL A 71 10.43 5.24 -2.76
C VAL A 71 9.69 6.43 -3.35
N ILE A 72 8.55 6.85 -2.76
CA ILE A 72 7.76 8.00 -3.24
C ILE A 72 8.54 9.31 -3.07
N GLU A 73 9.25 9.52 -1.95
CA GLU A 73 10.08 10.72 -1.78
C GLU A 73 11.21 10.80 -2.81
N LYS A 74 11.92 9.70 -3.02
CA LYS A 74 12.96 9.63 -4.06
C LYS A 74 12.40 9.92 -5.45
N PHE A 75 11.20 9.44 -5.75
CA PHE A 75 10.53 9.70 -7.03
C PHE A 75 10.16 11.19 -7.17
N LYS A 76 9.69 11.81 -6.08
CA LYS A 76 9.37 13.26 -6.01
C LYS A 76 10.60 14.14 -6.27
N GLU A 77 11.79 13.75 -5.77
CA GLU A 77 13.04 14.47 -5.98
C GLU A 77 13.48 14.52 -7.46
N GLN A 78 12.95 13.66 -8.31
CA GLN A 78 13.25 13.60 -9.75
C GLN A 78 12.44 14.64 -10.59
N ASN A 79 11.88 15.67 -9.97
CA ASN A 79 11.07 16.72 -10.59
C ASN A 79 9.81 16.21 -11.33
N ASN A 80 9.24 15.11 -10.88
CA ASN A 80 7.98 14.61 -11.41
C ASN A 80 6.82 15.48 -10.97
N ASP A 81 5.81 15.64 -11.82
CA ASP A 81 4.58 16.32 -11.44
C ASP A 81 3.70 15.46 -10.53
N VAL A 82 2.65 16.05 -10.01
CA VAL A 82 1.79 15.38 -9.04
C VAL A 82 1.07 14.15 -9.62
N MET A 83 0.74 14.17 -10.92
CA MET A 83 0.11 13.01 -11.57
C MET A 83 1.08 11.83 -11.68
N ASP A 84 2.36 12.09 -11.98
CA ASP A 84 3.39 11.05 -11.99
C ASP A 84 3.56 10.41 -10.62
N LEU A 85 3.51 11.20 -9.54
CA LEU A 85 3.55 10.70 -8.15
C LEU A 85 2.36 9.79 -7.82
N ILE A 86 1.15 10.20 -8.21
CA ILE A 86 -0.06 9.43 -7.96
C ILE A 86 -0.05 8.13 -8.77
N ILE A 87 0.31 8.19 -10.03
CA ILE A 87 0.44 7.05 -10.91
C ILE A 87 1.46 6.05 -10.34
N GLU A 88 2.64 6.52 -9.93
CA GLU A 88 3.68 5.67 -9.35
C GLU A 88 3.22 5.04 -8.02
N HIS A 89 2.55 5.80 -7.16
CA HIS A 89 1.93 5.27 -5.94
C HIS A 89 0.99 4.09 -6.25
N PHE A 90 0.07 4.27 -7.19
CA PHE A 90 -0.88 3.23 -7.56
C PHE A 90 -0.22 2.04 -8.25
N ARG A 91 0.82 2.27 -9.07
CA ARG A 91 1.61 1.19 -9.69
C ARG A 91 2.23 0.29 -8.63
N ILE A 92 2.92 0.89 -7.65
CA ILE A 92 3.55 0.16 -6.53
C ILE A 92 2.51 -0.60 -5.71
N GLN A 93 1.37 0.02 -5.43
CA GLN A 93 0.29 -0.62 -4.67
C GLN A 93 -0.31 -1.79 -5.43
N THR A 94 -0.58 -1.65 -6.72
CA THR A 94 -1.14 -2.72 -7.56
C THR A 94 -0.18 -3.91 -7.62
N GLU A 95 1.12 -3.67 -7.84
CA GLU A 95 2.14 -4.70 -7.83
C GLU A 95 2.23 -5.43 -6.49
N ARG A 96 2.24 -4.67 -5.40
CA ARG A 96 2.26 -5.22 -4.04
C ARG A 96 1.05 -6.12 -3.77
N TYR A 97 -0.14 -5.69 -4.18
CA TYR A 97 -1.35 -6.48 -3.96
C TYR A 97 -1.40 -7.73 -4.84
N SER A 98 -1.00 -7.64 -6.11
CA SER A 98 -1.00 -8.79 -7.02
C SER A 98 -0.01 -9.88 -6.62
N THR A 99 1.06 -9.53 -5.89
CA THR A 99 2.08 -10.47 -5.42
C THR A 99 1.85 -10.97 -3.98
N THR A 100 0.84 -10.47 -3.27
CA THR A 100 0.57 -10.84 -1.88
C THR A 100 -0.63 -11.78 -1.80
N ASN A 101 -0.49 -12.88 -1.05
CA ASN A 101 -1.58 -13.81 -0.81
C ASN A 101 -2.80 -13.08 -0.20
N PRO A 102 -4.01 -13.22 -0.76
CA PRO A 102 -5.20 -12.57 -0.24
C PRO A 102 -5.49 -12.81 1.24
N LEU A 103 -5.07 -13.98 1.76
CA LEU A 103 -5.20 -14.31 3.18
C LEU A 103 -4.46 -13.32 4.09
N PHE A 104 -3.35 -12.70 3.61
CA PHE A 104 -2.65 -11.66 4.37
C PHE A 104 -3.59 -10.52 4.76
N PHE A 105 -4.35 -10.00 3.80
CA PHE A 105 -5.27 -8.89 4.04
C PHE A 105 -6.49 -9.32 4.86
N LYS A 106 -7.05 -10.49 4.58
CA LYS A 106 -8.17 -11.05 5.33
C LYS A 106 -7.83 -11.30 6.80
N ASP A 107 -6.59 -11.69 7.08
CA ASP A 107 -6.11 -11.95 8.43
C ASP A 107 -5.95 -10.68 9.27
N LEU A 108 -5.79 -9.49 8.67
CA LEU A 108 -5.64 -8.23 9.39
C LEU A 108 -6.82 -7.92 10.33
N LYS A 109 -8.03 -8.37 9.99
CA LYS A 109 -9.23 -8.21 10.85
C LYS A 109 -9.11 -8.88 12.22
N PHE A 110 -8.21 -9.85 12.37
CA PHE A 110 -7.97 -10.53 13.65
C PHE A 110 -6.95 -9.81 14.56
N TYR A 111 -6.46 -8.65 14.11
CA TYR A 111 -5.48 -7.83 14.83
C TYR A 111 -6.03 -6.40 15.02
N PRO A 112 -7.08 -6.22 15.84
CA PRO A 112 -7.77 -4.92 15.97
C PRO A 112 -6.88 -3.81 16.53
N ASN A 113 -5.86 -4.15 17.34
CA ASN A 113 -4.93 -3.18 17.91
C ASN A 113 -4.02 -2.51 16.86
N LEU A 114 -3.96 -3.04 15.63
CA LEU A 114 -3.20 -2.40 14.54
C LEU A 114 -3.69 -0.97 14.27
N THR A 115 -5.01 -0.74 14.28
CA THR A 115 -5.59 0.59 14.02
C THR A 115 -5.05 1.62 15.00
N ASP A 116 -5.02 1.31 16.30
CA ASP A 116 -4.51 2.23 17.31
C ASP A 116 -2.99 2.46 17.18
N LYS A 117 -2.24 1.42 16.87
CA LYS A 117 -0.78 1.49 16.70
C LYS A 117 -0.35 2.26 15.45
N PHE A 118 -1.23 2.36 14.45
CA PHE A 118 -0.93 3.09 13.21
C PHE A 118 -1.64 4.44 13.10
N ARG A 119 -2.38 4.88 14.13
CA ARG A 119 -3.14 6.14 14.12
C ARG A 119 -2.28 7.37 13.77
N ASP A 120 -1.11 7.50 14.37
CA ASP A 120 -0.21 8.63 14.10
C ASP A 120 0.36 8.57 12.68
N ILE A 121 0.67 7.36 12.20
CA ILE A 121 1.14 7.14 10.83
C ILE A 121 0.01 7.46 9.83
N GLU A 122 -1.22 7.06 10.14
CA GLU A 122 -2.39 7.38 9.31
C GLU A 122 -2.65 8.88 9.23
N LYS A 123 -2.51 9.60 10.35
CA LYS A 123 -2.62 11.06 10.39
C LYS A 123 -1.54 11.70 9.52
N TYR A 124 -0.30 11.31 9.68
CA TYR A 124 0.81 11.80 8.87
C TYR A 124 0.60 11.53 7.38
N ASN A 125 0.19 10.31 7.01
CA ASN A 125 -0.11 9.96 5.62
C ASN A 125 -1.28 10.78 5.05
N PHE A 126 -2.29 11.07 5.87
CA PHE A 126 -3.41 11.90 5.46
C PHE A 126 -2.97 13.33 5.16
N GLU A 127 -2.18 13.95 6.02
CA GLU A 127 -1.64 15.31 5.83
C GLU A 127 -0.83 15.39 4.52
N ARG A 128 0.05 14.43 4.28
CA ARG A 128 0.83 14.35 3.03
C ARG A 128 -0.05 14.14 1.79
N THR A 129 -1.10 13.33 1.89
CA THR A 129 -2.05 13.16 0.79
C THR A 129 -2.76 14.46 0.48
N MET A 130 -3.11 15.26 1.49
CA MET A 130 -3.70 16.58 1.28
C MET A 130 -2.73 17.56 0.60
N GLU A 131 -1.44 17.52 0.95
CA GLU A 131 -0.40 18.30 0.26
C GLU A 131 -0.31 17.94 -1.24
N VAL A 132 -0.35 16.63 -1.56
CA VAL A 132 -0.35 16.15 -2.95
C VAL A 132 -1.56 16.66 -3.71
N PHE A 133 -2.75 16.64 -3.12
CA PHE A 133 -3.94 17.20 -3.78
C PHE A 133 -3.86 18.72 -3.93
N SER A 134 -3.39 19.46 -2.93
CA SER A 134 -3.18 20.90 -3.01
C SER A 134 -2.23 21.27 -4.15
N ARG A 135 -1.09 20.59 -4.24
CA ARG A 135 -0.15 20.75 -5.33
C ARG A 135 -0.78 20.41 -6.68
N GLY A 136 -1.60 19.36 -6.76
CA GLY A 136 -2.27 18.98 -8.00
C GLY A 136 -3.34 19.98 -8.48
N ILE A 137 -3.97 20.69 -7.55
CA ILE A 137 -4.86 21.81 -7.89
C ILE A 137 -4.03 22.98 -8.46
N GLU A 138 -2.90 23.32 -7.83
CA GLU A 138 -1.99 24.38 -8.30
C GLU A 138 -1.39 24.07 -9.67
N GLU A 139 -1.01 22.81 -9.91
CA GLU A 139 -0.51 22.33 -11.20
C GLU A 139 -1.63 22.16 -12.26
N GLY A 140 -2.90 22.32 -11.87
CA GLY A 140 -4.06 22.27 -12.75
C GLY A 140 -4.49 20.85 -13.16
N TYR A 141 -4.09 19.82 -12.44
CA TYR A 141 -4.52 18.44 -12.68
C TYR A 141 -5.83 18.09 -12.00
N PHE A 142 -6.13 18.71 -10.86
CA PHE A 142 -7.30 18.42 -10.04
C PHE A 142 -8.27 19.58 -9.96
N ARG A 143 -9.54 19.25 -9.83
CA ARG A 143 -10.64 20.20 -9.70
C ARG A 143 -10.65 20.80 -8.30
N LYS A 144 -10.72 22.13 -8.19
CA LYS A 144 -10.69 22.85 -6.91
C LYS A 144 -11.97 22.74 -6.08
N GLU A 145 -13.10 22.38 -6.69
CA GLU A 145 -14.41 22.25 -6.05
C GLU A 145 -14.64 20.89 -5.35
N VAL A 146 -13.67 19.98 -5.43
CA VAL A 146 -13.77 18.64 -4.83
C VAL A 146 -13.37 18.65 -3.36
N ASN A 147 -14.14 17.98 -2.52
CA ASN A 147 -13.77 17.75 -1.13
C ASN A 147 -12.80 16.55 -1.02
N TYR A 148 -11.50 16.83 -1.08
CA TYR A 148 -10.44 15.80 -1.07
C TYR A 148 -10.33 15.06 0.27
N GLU A 149 -10.69 15.69 1.39
CA GLU A 149 -10.79 15.00 2.67
C GLU A 149 -11.82 13.88 2.61
N PHE A 150 -13.00 14.17 2.07
CA PHE A 150 -14.05 13.18 1.89
C PHE A 150 -13.61 12.07 0.93
N VAL A 151 -13.02 12.42 -0.21
CA VAL A 151 -12.49 11.45 -1.20
C VAL A 151 -11.49 10.49 -0.54
N CYS A 152 -10.54 11.00 0.25
CA CYS A 152 -9.56 10.18 0.96
C CYS A 152 -10.21 9.25 1.99
N ARG A 153 -11.19 9.74 2.75
CA ARG A 153 -11.91 8.93 3.74
C ARG A 153 -12.67 7.79 3.08
N VAL A 154 -13.39 8.07 2.00
CA VAL A 154 -14.12 7.05 1.23
C VAL A 154 -13.16 6.06 0.57
N GLY A 155 -12.10 6.55 -0.08
CA GLY A 155 -11.09 5.71 -0.73
C GLY A 155 -10.41 4.73 0.23
N ARG A 156 -10.13 5.17 1.46
CA ARG A 156 -9.59 4.32 2.52
C ARG A 156 -10.58 3.23 2.93
N GLN A 157 -11.83 3.60 3.16
CA GLN A 157 -12.86 2.66 3.54
C GLN A 157 -13.11 1.62 2.45
N PHE A 158 -13.19 2.06 1.19
CA PHE A 158 -13.31 1.18 0.04
C PHE A 158 -12.12 0.21 -0.04
N SER A 159 -10.90 0.71 0.07
CA SER A 159 -9.69 -0.11 0.05
C SER A 159 -9.68 -1.19 1.15
N PHE A 160 -10.21 -0.88 2.32
CA PHE A 160 -10.37 -1.86 3.41
C PHE A 160 -11.43 -2.92 3.07
N ILE A 161 -12.63 -2.51 2.65
CA ILE A 161 -13.73 -3.41 2.27
C ILE A 161 -13.27 -4.35 1.14
N PHE A 162 -12.71 -3.78 0.08
CA PHE A 162 -12.25 -4.55 -1.07
C PHE A 162 -11.27 -5.67 -0.70
N ARG A 163 -10.37 -5.41 0.25
CA ARG A 163 -9.35 -6.39 0.65
C ARG A 163 -9.84 -7.43 1.67
N THR A 164 -10.90 -7.14 2.41
CA THR A 164 -11.34 -7.98 3.54
C THR A 164 -12.61 -8.77 3.27
N GLN A 165 -13.41 -8.37 2.27
CA GLN A 165 -14.67 -9.03 1.95
C GLN A 165 -14.51 -10.08 0.87
N ASP A 166 -15.11 -11.25 1.09
CA ASP A 166 -14.97 -12.41 0.19
C ASP A 166 -15.61 -12.20 -1.18
N GLU A 167 -16.63 -11.36 -1.28
CA GLU A 167 -17.32 -11.03 -2.53
C GLU A 167 -16.41 -10.39 -3.57
N PHE A 168 -15.32 -9.71 -3.14
CA PHE A 168 -14.35 -9.09 -4.03
C PHE A 168 -13.15 -9.98 -4.33
N ALA A 169 -13.06 -11.18 -3.75
CA ALA A 169 -11.89 -12.07 -3.90
C ALA A 169 -11.69 -12.59 -5.33
N GLN A 170 -12.71 -12.52 -6.18
CA GLN A 170 -12.68 -12.93 -7.57
C GLN A 170 -12.02 -11.91 -8.51
N TYR A 171 -11.93 -10.65 -8.09
CA TYR A 171 -11.34 -9.57 -8.90
C TYR A 171 -9.84 -9.44 -8.60
N ASP A 172 -9.04 -9.32 -9.65
CA ASP A 172 -7.64 -9.00 -9.46
C ASP A 172 -7.42 -7.49 -9.21
N MET A 173 -6.25 -7.14 -8.67
CA MET A 173 -5.95 -5.75 -8.33
C MET A 173 -5.80 -4.85 -9.56
N ARG A 174 -5.44 -5.42 -10.71
CA ARG A 174 -5.34 -4.67 -11.97
C ARG A 174 -6.73 -4.25 -12.44
N GLU A 175 -7.68 -5.17 -12.39
CA GLU A 175 -9.08 -4.89 -12.72
C GLU A 175 -9.69 -3.83 -11.81
N VAL A 176 -9.47 -3.93 -10.51
CA VAL A 176 -9.91 -2.90 -9.53
C VAL A 176 -9.28 -1.56 -9.80
N PHE A 177 -7.98 -1.53 -10.09
CA PHE A 177 -7.29 -0.29 -10.42
C PHE A 177 -7.89 0.38 -11.65
N VAL A 178 -8.04 -0.36 -12.76
CA VAL A 178 -8.56 0.21 -14.01
C VAL A 178 -10.03 0.58 -13.90
N SER A 179 -10.87 -0.32 -13.37
CA SER A 179 -12.33 -0.14 -13.40
C SER A 179 -12.86 0.78 -12.31
N PHE A 180 -12.19 0.85 -11.17
CA PHE A 180 -12.67 1.64 -10.03
C PHE A 180 -11.76 2.84 -9.71
N ILE A 181 -10.48 2.62 -9.45
CA ILE A 181 -9.57 3.70 -9.03
C ILE A 181 -9.39 4.73 -10.14
N CYS A 182 -9.19 4.28 -11.39
CA CYS A 182 -9.06 5.22 -12.51
C CYS A 182 -10.38 5.96 -12.81
N ALA A 183 -11.54 5.33 -12.59
CA ALA A 183 -12.83 6.01 -12.70
C ALA A 183 -12.98 7.12 -11.65
N LEU A 184 -12.60 6.85 -10.40
CA LEU A 184 -12.58 7.86 -9.32
C LEU A 184 -11.60 8.99 -9.63
N LEU A 185 -10.38 8.66 -10.06
CA LEU A 185 -9.37 9.66 -10.44
C LEU A 185 -9.87 10.56 -11.56
N ARG A 186 -10.46 10.00 -12.63
CA ARG A 186 -11.07 10.81 -13.70
C ARG A 186 -12.15 11.75 -13.17
N GLY A 187 -12.95 11.31 -12.20
CA GLY A 187 -14.01 12.12 -11.58
C GLY A 187 -13.50 13.37 -10.86
N ILE A 188 -12.29 13.33 -10.31
CA ILE A 188 -11.66 14.45 -9.59
C ILE A 188 -10.67 15.25 -10.44
N CYS A 189 -10.28 14.74 -11.60
CA CYS A 189 -9.34 15.39 -12.51
C CYS A 189 -10.00 16.47 -13.37
N THR A 190 -9.21 17.45 -13.77
CA THR A 190 -9.46 18.32 -14.91
C THR A 190 -9.23 17.58 -16.23
N GLU A 191 -9.52 18.19 -17.38
CA GLU A 191 -9.19 17.63 -18.70
C GLU A 191 -7.69 17.33 -18.83
N LYS A 192 -6.83 18.21 -18.32
CA LYS A 192 -5.37 18.01 -18.27
C LYS A 192 -4.99 16.76 -17.48
N GLY A 193 -5.62 16.57 -16.32
CA GLY A 193 -5.37 15.41 -15.46
C GLY A 193 -5.85 14.11 -16.09
N VAL A 194 -7.04 14.12 -16.71
CA VAL A 194 -7.57 12.96 -17.44
C VAL A 194 -6.67 12.57 -18.60
N ALA A 195 -6.24 13.54 -19.43
CA ALA A 195 -5.36 13.28 -20.56
C ALA A 195 -4.04 12.60 -20.13
N LYS A 196 -3.42 13.06 -19.04
CA LYS A 196 -2.19 12.46 -18.51
C LYS A 196 -2.42 11.06 -17.97
N LEU A 197 -3.51 10.83 -17.22
CA LEU A 197 -3.88 9.50 -16.71
C LEU A 197 -4.13 8.52 -17.85
N ASP A 198 -4.86 8.93 -18.88
CA ASP A 198 -5.20 8.07 -20.02
C ASP A 198 -3.96 7.74 -20.86
N SER A 199 -3.06 8.69 -21.07
CA SER A 199 -1.75 8.43 -21.72
C SER A 199 -0.99 7.33 -20.99
N PHE A 200 -0.87 7.41 -19.66
CA PHE A 200 -0.22 6.38 -18.86
C PHE A 200 -0.90 5.02 -18.98
N LEU A 201 -2.22 4.97 -18.92
CA LEU A 201 -2.96 3.70 -19.01
C LEU A 201 -2.80 3.02 -20.37
N MET A 202 -2.74 3.83 -21.46
CA MET A 202 -2.45 3.33 -22.80
C MET A 202 -1.02 2.82 -22.92
N ASP A 203 -0.03 3.58 -22.46
CA ASP A 203 1.40 3.22 -22.53
C ASP A 203 1.69 1.91 -21.80
N LYS A 204 0.93 1.62 -20.74
CA LYS A 204 1.03 0.36 -19.98
C LYS A 204 0.14 -0.75 -20.49
N GLY A 205 -0.62 -0.53 -21.58
CA GLY A 205 -1.57 -1.50 -22.14
C GLY A 205 -2.68 -1.89 -21.15
N LEU A 206 -3.04 -0.97 -20.25
CA LEU A 206 -4.08 -1.17 -19.25
C LEU A 206 -5.47 -0.86 -19.79
N ILE A 207 -5.55 0.02 -20.79
CA ILE A 207 -6.75 0.30 -21.58
C ILE A 207 -6.38 0.23 -23.08
N PRO A 208 -7.34 -0.16 -23.97
CA PRO A 208 -7.11 -0.13 -25.41
C PRO A 208 -6.88 1.31 -25.88
N SER A 209 -6.03 1.48 -26.89
CA SER A 209 -5.94 2.76 -27.60
C SER A 209 -7.29 3.11 -28.25
N PHE A 210 -7.68 4.39 -28.27
CA PHE A 210 -8.97 4.82 -28.83
C PHE A 210 -9.22 4.37 -30.29
N SER A 211 -8.16 3.98 -31.02
CA SER A 211 -8.26 3.43 -32.39
C SER A 211 -8.79 1.99 -32.46
N GLN A 212 -8.94 1.30 -31.31
CA GLN A 212 -9.39 -0.11 -31.26
C GLN A 212 -10.70 -0.30 -30.46
N ALA A 213 -11.34 0.77 -30.01
CA ALA A 213 -12.65 0.69 -29.38
C ALA A 213 -13.69 0.32 -30.42
N THR A 214 -14.10 -0.94 -30.46
CA THR A 214 -15.29 -1.38 -31.19
C THR A 214 -16.49 -0.70 -30.54
N PRO A 215 -17.37 0.02 -31.30
CA PRO A 215 -18.58 0.59 -30.72
C PRO A 215 -19.47 -0.57 -30.19
N LEU A 216 -20.05 -0.37 -29.00
CA LEU A 216 -21.05 -1.22 -28.39
C LEU A 216 -22.30 -1.36 -29.27
#